data_1a46b8620dbdb3d78cbddfb3bf741294
#
_entry.id   1a46b8620dbdb3d78cbddfb3bf741294
#
_cell.length_a   1.000
_cell.length_b   1.000
_cell.length_c   1.000
_cell.angle_alpha   90.00
_cell.angle_beta   90.00
_cell.angle_gamma   90.00
#
_symmetry.space_group_name_H-M   'P 1'
#
loop_
_entity.id
_entity.type
_entity.pdbx_description
1 polymer ?
#
loop_
_entity_poly.entity_id
_entity_poly.type
_entity_poly.pdbx_seq_one_letter_code
_entity_poly.pdbx_strand_id
1 'polypeptide(L)'
;GIPLSELRYALATHYHIDHAGLAEELKRAGVPLLVLDLQVDAIPLMKRWTKPADHYVEITGHGNVVISIKQSRQFLGQIGIAGEILPTPGHSDHCVSLLLDDGSAFTGDLPAAAYAFGDPVIQASWDLLQAHGVTRVYPAHGPIRTIDETPDQPLPD
;
A
#
# COMPACT_ATOMS: atom_id res chain seq x y z
N GLY A 1 2.93 21.43 8.01
CA GLY A 1 2.29 20.15 7.66
C GLY A 1 1.14 20.39 6.70
N ILE A 2 0.65 19.36 6.03
CA ILE A 2 -0.52 19.42 5.17
C ILE A 2 -1.76 19.32 6.07
N PRO A 3 -2.73 20.24 6.02
CA PRO A 3 -3.97 20.15 6.78
C PRO A 3 -4.79 18.93 6.33
N LEU A 4 -5.52 18.28 7.26
CA LEU A 4 -6.41 17.16 6.93
C LEU A 4 -7.46 17.52 5.88
N SER A 5 -7.92 18.78 5.85
CA SER A 5 -8.88 19.28 4.85
C SER A 5 -8.38 19.28 3.40
N GLU A 6 -7.07 19.15 3.20
CA GLU A 6 -6.46 19.05 1.87
C GLU A 6 -6.30 17.59 1.41
N LEU A 7 -6.45 16.63 2.32
CA LEU A 7 -6.39 15.21 1.97
C LEU A 7 -7.71 14.80 1.29
N ARG A 8 -7.58 14.22 0.11
CA ARG A 8 -8.74 13.74 -0.68
C ARG A 8 -9.11 12.30 -0.34
N TYR A 9 -8.10 11.47 -0.17
CA TYR A 9 -8.25 10.04 0.14
C TYR A 9 -7.09 9.57 1.00
N ALA A 10 -7.36 8.56 1.81
CA ALA A 10 -6.33 7.70 2.40
C ALA A 10 -6.27 6.39 1.61
N LEU A 11 -5.09 5.84 1.45
CA LEU A 11 -4.85 4.52 0.83
C LEU A 11 -3.86 3.77 1.71
N ALA A 12 -4.15 2.51 2.01
CA ALA A 12 -3.19 1.62 2.65
C ALA A 12 -2.67 0.60 1.63
N THR A 13 -1.35 0.36 1.62
CA THR A 13 -0.75 -0.68 0.79
C THR A 13 -1.21 -2.08 1.22
N HIS A 14 -1.46 -2.26 2.51
CA HIS A 14 -2.03 -3.45 3.12
C HIS A 14 -2.62 -3.15 4.51
N TYR A 15 -3.29 -4.13 5.10
CA TYR A 15 -4.05 -3.92 6.35
C TYR A 15 -3.33 -4.51 7.56
N HIS A 16 -2.15 -3.93 7.90
CA HIS A 16 -1.49 -4.06 9.21
C HIS A 16 -1.62 -2.76 10.00
N ILE A 17 -1.39 -2.85 11.32
CA ILE A 17 -1.70 -1.75 12.25
C ILE A 17 -0.90 -0.48 11.98
N ASP A 18 0.36 -0.61 11.61
CA ASP A 18 1.28 0.48 11.31
C ASP A 18 1.02 1.14 9.95
N HIS A 19 0.23 0.51 9.06
CA HIS A 19 -0.15 1.04 7.75
C HIS A 19 -1.60 1.57 7.70
N ALA A 20 -2.52 0.84 8.29
CA ALA A 20 -3.94 1.14 8.20
C ALA A 20 -4.60 1.46 9.57
N GLY A 21 -3.82 1.49 10.65
CA GLY A 21 -4.35 1.64 12.01
C GLY A 21 -5.15 2.91 12.25
N LEU A 22 -4.83 3.99 11.55
CA LEU A 22 -5.53 5.28 11.66
C LEU A 22 -6.62 5.50 10.60
N ALA A 23 -6.92 4.49 9.78
CA ALA A 23 -7.84 4.67 8.64
C ALA A 23 -9.25 5.08 9.09
N GLU A 24 -9.79 4.51 10.18
CA GLU A 24 -11.12 4.88 10.68
C GLU A 24 -11.14 6.29 11.25
N GLU A 25 -10.09 6.71 11.95
CA GLU A 25 -9.96 8.08 12.46
C GLU A 25 -9.88 9.10 11.32
N LEU A 26 -9.12 8.80 10.26
CA LEU A 26 -9.07 9.65 9.06
C LEU A 26 -10.45 9.77 8.41
N LYS A 27 -11.21 8.67 8.31
CA LYS A 27 -12.59 8.71 7.80
C LYS A 27 -13.51 9.58 8.65
N ARG A 28 -13.41 9.47 9.98
CA ARG A 28 -14.15 10.34 10.92
C ARG A 28 -13.78 11.82 10.78
N ALA A 29 -12.54 12.09 10.39
CA ALA A 29 -12.06 13.44 10.10
C ALA A 29 -12.43 13.93 8.69
N GLY A 30 -13.20 13.13 7.91
CA GLY A 30 -13.69 13.51 6.59
C GLY A 30 -12.79 13.06 5.41
N VAL A 31 -11.75 12.26 5.66
CA VAL A 31 -10.88 11.71 4.61
C VAL A 31 -11.33 10.29 4.26
N PRO A 32 -12.00 10.06 3.12
CA PRO A 32 -12.46 8.73 2.74
C PRO A 32 -11.31 7.77 2.50
N LEU A 33 -11.50 6.49 2.85
CA LEU A 33 -10.54 5.42 2.60
C LEU A 33 -10.78 4.84 1.20
N LEU A 34 -9.78 4.94 0.33
CA LEU A 34 -9.74 4.24 -0.95
C LEU A 34 -9.35 2.78 -0.70
N VAL A 35 -10.20 1.86 -1.12
CA VAL A 35 -10.04 0.41 -0.94
C VAL A 35 -10.07 -0.27 -2.30
N LEU A 36 -9.11 -1.12 -2.59
CA LEU A 36 -9.15 -1.95 -3.80
C LEU A 36 -10.03 -3.19 -3.54
N ASP A 37 -10.74 -3.65 -4.56
CA ASP A 37 -11.63 -4.82 -4.49
C ASP A 37 -10.95 -6.05 -3.85
N LEU A 38 -9.70 -6.31 -4.19
CA LEU A 38 -8.90 -7.41 -3.63
C LEU A 38 -8.55 -7.24 -2.14
N GLN A 39 -8.71 -6.04 -1.58
CA GLN A 39 -8.35 -5.73 -0.19
C GLN A 39 -9.56 -5.80 0.78
N VAL A 40 -10.77 -5.84 0.26
CA VAL A 40 -12.00 -5.72 1.07
C VAL A 40 -12.05 -6.78 2.18
N ASP A 41 -11.73 -8.02 1.86
CA ASP A 41 -11.78 -9.14 2.81
C ASP A 41 -10.60 -9.12 3.82
N ALA A 42 -9.57 -8.34 3.56
CA ALA A 42 -8.44 -8.19 4.47
C ALA A 42 -8.73 -7.22 5.63
N ILE A 43 -9.61 -6.24 5.43
CA ILE A 43 -9.94 -5.23 6.45
C ILE A 43 -10.36 -5.86 7.79
N PRO A 44 -11.35 -6.78 7.84
CA PRO A 44 -11.77 -7.38 9.11
C PRO A 44 -10.71 -8.29 9.74
N LEU A 45 -9.74 -8.77 8.97
CA LEU A 45 -8.67 -9.61 9.48
C LEU A 45 -7.65 -8.85 10.32
N MET A 46 -7.51 -7.55 10.10
CA MET A 46 -6.60 -6.66 10.81
C MET A 46 -6.76 -6.77 12.34
N LYS A 47 -7.99 -6.91 12.81
CA LYS A 47 -8.30 -7.06 14.24
C LYS A 47 -7.56 -8.24 14.91
N ARG A 48 -7.18 -9.27 14.16
CA ARG A 48 -6.47 -10.44 14.68
C ARG A 48 -5.04 -10.12 15.13
N TRP A 49 -4.48 -9.04 14.60
CA TRP A 49 -3.09 -8.65 14.82
C TRP A 49 -2.95 -7.43 15.74
N THR A 50 -4.07 -6.89 16.24
CA THR A 50 -4.09 -5.73 17.13
C THR A 50 -4.06 -6.15 18.59
N LYS A 51 -3.42 -5.32 19.42
CA LYS A 51 -3.37 -5.45 20.89
C LYS A 51 -4.16 -4.33 21.54
N PRO A 52 -4.65 -4.47 22.78
CA PRO A 52 -5.34 -3.39 23.48
C PRO A 52 -4.54 -2.08 23.56
N ALA A 53 -3.21 -2.18 23.62
CA ALA A 53 -2.32 -1.00 23.66
C ALA A 53 -2.26 -0.22 22.34
N ASP A 54 -2.68 -0.82 21.23
CA ASP A 54 -2.67 -0.17 19.92
C ASP A 54 -3.82 0.83 19.76
N HIS A 55 -4.80 0.80 20.67
CA HIS A 55 -6.00 1.65 20.63
C HIS A 55 -6.72 1.63 19.27
N TYR A 56 -6.60 0.49 18.56
CA TYR A 56 -7.14 0.34 17.21
C TYR A 56 -8.66 0.54 17.17
N VAL A 57 -9.10 1.40 16.29
CA VAL A 57 -10.51 1.60 15.96
C VAL A 57 -10.83 0.81 14.69
N GLU A 58 -11.76 -0.13 14.82
CA GLU A 58 -12.12 -1.04 13.72
C GLU A 58 -12.62 -0.26 12.50
N ILE A 59 -12.03 -0.55 11.33
CA ILE A 59 -12.39 0.06 10.06
C ILE A 59 -13.78 -0.45 9.64
N THR A 60 -14.75 0.45 9.57
CA THR A 60 -16.11 0.16 9.11
C THR A 60 -16.23 0.27 7.59
N GLY A 61 -17.34 -0.22 7.00
CA GLY A 61 -17.60 -0.03 5.57
C GLY A 61 -18.01 1.41 5.21
N HIS A 62 -18.51 2.18 6.18
CA HIS A 62 -18.93 3.56 5.95
C HIS A 62 -17.73 4.46 5.62
N GLY A 63 -17.86 5.28 4.57
CA GLY A 63 -16.77 6.19 4.15
C GLY A 63 -15.66 5.50 3.35
N ASN A 64 -15.79 4.21 3.02
CA ASN A 64 -14.90 3.55 2.08
C ASN A 64 -15.34 3.85 0.65
N VAL A 65 -14.37 4.12 -0.22
CA VAL A 65 -14.54 4.20 -1.66
C VAL A 65 -13.88 2.97 -2.26
N VAL A 66 -14.72 1.99 -2.62
CA VAL A 66 -14.23 0.72 -3.17
C VAL A 66 -14.18 0.81 -4.69
N ILE A 67 -13.03 0.51 -5.26
CA ILE A 67 -12.84 0.43 -6.71
C ILE A 67 -12.20 -0.91 -7.10
N SER A 68 -12.44 -1.35 -8.34
CA SER A 68 -11.64 -2.45 -8.87
C SER A 68 -10.21 -1.96 -9.12
N ILE A 69 -9.24 -2.82 -8.81
CA ILE A 69 -7.82 -2.52 -9.06
C ILE A 69 -7.56 -2.17 -10.53
N LYS A 70 -8.32 -2.76 -11.45
CA LYS A 70 -8.26 -2.47 -12.89
C LYS A 70 -8.69 -1.04 -13.25
N GLN A 71 -9.43 -0.37 -12.36
CA GLN A 71 -9.90 1.00 -12.54
C GLN A 71 -8.99 2.01 -11.86
N SER A 72 -7.93 1.57 -11.20
CA SER A 72 -7.05 2.43 -10.39
C SER A 72 -6.45 3.58 -11.19
N ARG A 73 -5.93 3.32 -12.39
CA ARG A 73 -5.38 4.36 -13.28
C ARG A 73 -6.42 5.43 -13.64
N GLN A 74 -7.63 5.00 -14.00
CA GLN A 74 -8.71 5.94 -14.31
C GLN A 74 -9.09 6.79 -13.09
N PHE A 75 -9.24 6.15 -11.94
CA PHE A 75 -9.59 6.82 -10.68
C PHE A 75 -8.51 7.85 -10.28
N LEU A 76 -7.24 7.44 -10.28
CA LEU A 76 -6.12 8.33 -9.96
C LEU A 76 -6.04 9.53 -10.92
N GLY A 77 -6.26 9.31 -12.21
CA GLY A 77 -6.33 10.38 -13.21
C GLY A 77 -7.43 11.41 -12.92
N GLN A 78 -8.60 10.97 -12.41
CA GLN A 78 -9.70 11.89 -12.04
C GLN A 78 -9.34 12.81 -10.86
N ILE A 79 -8.42 12.39 -10.01
CA ILE A 79 -7.92 13.19 -8.88
C ILE A 79 -6.57 13.86 -9.16
N GLY A 80 -6.10 13.80 -10.41
CA GLY A 80 -4.88 14.49 -10.85
C GLY A 80 -3.58 13.76 -10.58
N ILE A 81 -3.63 12.46 -10.31
CA ILE A 81 -2.44 11.60 -10.11
C ILE A 81 -2.21 10.79 -11.37
N ALA A 82 -1.07 11.01 -12.02
CA ALA A 82 -0.60 10.21 -13.15
C ALA A 82 0.07 8.93 -12.62
N GLY A 83 -0.68 7.82 -12.59
CA GLY A 83 -0.20 6.57 -12.02
C GLY A 83 -1.27 5.49 -11.98
N GLU A 84 -0.95 4.37 -11.37
CA GLU A 84 -1.85 3.22 -11.16
C GLU A 84 -1.50 2.47 -9.88
N ILE A 85 -2.40 1.59 -9.45
CA ILE A 85 -2.18 0.70 -8.31
C ILE A 85 -2.12 -0.72 -8.84
N LEU A 86 -1.07 -1.46 -8.49
CA LEU A 86 -0.86 -2.84 -8.91
C LEU A 86 -0.88 -3.79 -7.71
N PRO A 87 -1.37 -5.03 -7.90
CA PRO A 87 -1.24 -6.06 -6.87
C PRO A 87 0.22 -6.49 -6.77
N THR A 88 0.79 -6.42 -5.58
CA THR A 88 2.16 -6.82 -5.28
C THR A 88 2.20 -7.69 -4.04
N PRO A 89 1.63 -8.91 -4.10
CA PRO A 89 1.65 -9.84 -2.97
C PRO A 89 3.08 -10.26 -2.63
N GLY A 90 3.26 -10.74 -1.39
CA GLY A 90 4.56 -11.23 -0.89
C GLY A 90 4.69 -11.05 0.61
N HIS A 91 4.42 -9.86 1.15
CA HIS A 91 4.27 -9.64 2.58
C HIS A 91 2.87 -10.10 3.05
N SER A 92 1.85 -9.83 2.25
CA SER A 92 0.52 -10.42 2.37
C SER A 92 -0.14 -10.57 0.99
N ASP A 93 -1.18 -11.42 0.91
CA ASP A 93 -1.87 -11.72 -0.36
C ASP A 93 -2.61 -10.51 -0.95
N HIS A 94 -2.94 -9.53 -0.10
CA HIS A 94 -3.69 -8.33 -0.47
C HIS A 94 -2.83 -7.06 -0.58
N CYS A 95 -1.50 -7.20 -0.58
CA CYS A 95 -0.60 -6.08 -0.77
C CYS A 95 -0.75 -5.46 -2.16
N VAL A 96 -0.69 -4.13 -2.18
CA VAL A 96 -0.66 -3.35 -3.42
C VAL A 96 0.46 -2.33 -3.38
N SER A 97 0.93 -1.92 -4.56
CA SER A 97 1.86 -0.81 -4.72
C SER A 97 1.22 0.30 -5.54
N LEU A 98 1.42 1.55 -5.14
CA LEU A 98 1.07 2.74 -5.93
C LEU A 98 2.27 3.10 -6.80
N LEU A 99 2.07 3.08 -8.11
CA LEU A 99 3.05 3.49 -9.11
C LEU A 99 2.67 4.86 -9.68
N LEU A 100 3.66 5.73 -9.83
CA LEU A 100 3.54 7.00 -10.55
C LEU A 100 4.22 6.88 -11.92
N ASP A 101 3.72 7.62 -12.90
CA ASP A 101 4.25 7.58 -14.27
C ASP A 101 5.68 8.15 -14.39
N ASP A 102 6.22 8.75 -13.32
CA ASP A 102 7.63 9.17 -13.23
C ASP A 102 8.59 8.04 -12.84
N GLY A 103 8.09 6.81 -12.68
CA GLY A 103 8.85 5.65 -12.26
C GLY A 103 8.99 5.46 -10.74
N SER A 104 8.29 6.27 -9.94
CA SER A 104 8.25 6.10 -8.48
C SER A 104 7.22 5.05 -8.08
N ALA A 105 7.56 4.14 -7.15
CA ALA A 105 6.66 3.15 -6.58
C ALA A 105 6.66 3.17 -5.06
N PHE A 106 5.48 3.27 -4.46
CA PHE A 106 5.25 3.13 -3.02
C PHE A 106 4.82 1.69 -2.75
N THR A 107 5.73 0.88 -2.22
CA THR A 107 5.61 -0.60 -2.21
C THR A 107 5.16 -1.18 -0.86
N GLY A 108 4.95 -0.33 0.15
CA GLY A 108 4.66 -0.82 1.50
C GLY A 108 5.76 -1.74 2.00
N ASP A 109 5.38 -2.90 2.49
CA ASP A 109 6.26 -3.91 3.08
C ASP A 109 6.65 -5.02 2.10
N LEU A 110 6.53 -4.79 0.79
CA LEU A 110 7.01 -5.77 -0.18
C LEU A 110 8.50 -6.07 0.11
N PRO A 111 8.84 -7.32 0.47
CA PRO A 111 10.22 -7.68 0.79
C PRO A 111 11.13 -7.35 -0.39
N ALA A 112 12.32 -6.80 -0.13
CA ALA A 112 13.25 -6.48 -1.20
C ALA A 112 13.60 -7.73 -2.03
N ALA A 113 13.79 -7.56 -3.33
CA ALA A 113 14.06 -8.68 -4.25
C ALA A 113 15.23 -9.57 -3.79
N ALA A 114 16.26 -8.97 -3.19
CA ALA A 114 17.40 -9.70 -2.63
C ALA A 114 17.04 -10.61 -1.44
N TYR A 115 15.93 -10.34 -0.76
CA TYR A 115 15.44 -11.13 0.37
C TYR A 115 14.25 -12.03 0.02
N ALA A 116 13.90 -12.13 -1.26
CA ALA A 116 12.85 -13.03 -1.74
C ALA A 116 13.17 -14.51 -1.47
N PHE A 117 14.46 -14.86 -1.25
CA PHE A 117 14.93 -16.21 -0.95
C PHE A 117 14.36 -17.29 -1.90
N GLY A 118 14.09 -16.93 -3.16
CA GLY A 118 13.48 -17.81 -4.14
C GLY A 118 11.95 -17.92 -4.04
N ASP A 119 11.29 -17.05 -3.27
CA ASP A 119 9.84 -16.98 -3.24
C ASP A 119 9.31 -16.46 -4.59
N PRO A 120 8.56 -17.30 -5.35
CA PRO A 120 8.10 -16.94 -6.68
C PRO A 120 7.04 -15.82 -6.66
N VAL A 121 6.31 -15.64 -5.55
CA VAL A 121 5.29 -14.60 -5.41
C VAL A 121 5.96 -13.23 -5.29
N ILE A 122 6.96 -13.12 -4.43
CA ILE A 122 7.75 -11.88 -4.27
C ILE A 122 8.46 -11.55 -5.57
N GLN A 123 9.08 -12.56 -6.21
CA GLN A 123 9.76 -12.35 -7.49
C GLN A 123 8.81 -11.84 -8.57
N ALA A 124 7.63 -12.44 -8.70
CA ALA A 124 6.62 -12.01 -9.66
C ALA A 124 6.15 -10.57 -9.42
N SER A 125 6.04 -10.14 -8.15
CA SER A 125 5.72 -8.77 -7.81
C SER A 125 6.81 -7.79 -8.25
N TRP A 126 8.07 -8.14 -8.07
CA TRP A 126 9.19 -7.31 -8.56
C TRP A 126 9.28 -7.29 -10.08
N ASP A 127 9.10 -8.44 -10.76
CA ASP A 127 9.06 -8.51 -12.21
C ASP A 127 7.95 -7.62 -12.79
N LEU A 128 6.78 -7.59 -12.12
CA LEU A 128 5.67 -6.72 -12.49
C LEU A 128 6.04 -5.24 -12.36
N LEU A 129 6.65 -4.83 -11.25
CA LEU A 129 7.10 -3.45 -11.03
C LEU A 129 8.14 -3.02 -12.07
N GLN A 130 9.12 -3.89 -12.39
CA GLN A 130 10.12 -3.64 -13.43
C GLN A 130 9.48 -3.50 -14.83
N ALA A 131 8.54 -4.39 -15.17
CA ALA A 131 7.82 -4.33 -16.44
C ALA A 131 7.00 -3.05 -16.62
N HIS A 132 6.59 -2.40 -15.50
CA HIS A 132 5.90 -1.11 -15.50
C HIS A 132 6.86 0.09 -15.41
N GLY A 133 8.16 -0.13 -15.56
CA GLY A 133 9.14 0.95 -15.64
C GLY A 133 9.47 1.63 -14.32
N VAL A 134 9.27 0.93 -13.19
CA VAL A 134 9.68 1.45 -11.87
C VAL A 134 11.19 1.60 -11.84
N THR A 135 11.66 2.77 -11.40
CA THR A 135 13.07 3.08 -11.21
C THR A 135 13.41 3.41 -9.77
N ARG A 136 12.44 3.94 -9.02
CA ARG A 136 12.63 4.38 -7.63
C ARG A 136 11.57 3.77 -6.71
N VAL A 137 12.02 3.19 -5.61
CA VAL A 137 11.19 2.46 -4.65
C VAL A 137 11.15 3.23 -3.33
N TYR A 138 9.93 3.45 -2.84
CA TYR A 138 9.60 4.06 -1.56
C TYR A 138 8.97 2.95 -0.68
N PRO A 139 9.77 2.18 0.07
CA PRO A 139 9.25 1.20 1.00
C PRO A 139 8.65 1.91 2.22
N ALA A 140 7.76 1.25 2.96
CA ALA A 140 7.24 1.81 4.21
C ALA A 140 8.34 1.83 5.29
N HIS A 141 9.17 0.80 5.32
CA HIS A 141 10.30 0.68 6.23
C HIS A 141 11.61 0.65 5.45
N GLY A 142 12.55 1.51 5.86
CA GLY A 142 13.87 1.60 5.22
C GLY A 142 14.05 2.80 4.28
N PRO A 143 15.23 2.91 3.65
CA PRO A 143 15.58 4.04 2.80
C PRO A 143 14.89 3.95 1.43
N ILE A 144 14.67 5.11 0.82
CA ILE A 144 14.34 5.21 -0.61
C ILE A 144 15.54 4.68 -1.40
N ARG A 145 15.29 3.87 -2.43
CA ARG A 145 16.33 3.24 -3.25
C ARG A 145 15.93 3.17 -4.71
N THR A 146 16.89 2.91 -5.58
CA THR A 146 16.60 2.47 -6.95
C THR A 146 16.13 1.01 -6.93
N ILE A 147 15.39 0.61 -7.95
CA ILE A 147 14.82 -0.75 -8.01
C ILE A 147 15.91 -1.85 -8.01
N ASP A 148 17.09 -1.52 -8.53
CA ASP A 148 18.23 -2.45 -8.64
C ASP A 148 19.11 -2.49 -7.37
N GLU A 149 18.91 -1.56 -6.42
CA GLU A 149 19.67 -1.52 -5.17
C GLU A 149 19.19 -2.56 -4.18
N THR A 150 20.14 -3.35 -3.67
CA THR A 150 19.90 -4.24 -2.54
C THR A 150 20.02 -3.44 -1.24
N PRO A 151 19.04 -3.50 -0.32
CA PRO A 151 19.18 -2.88 1.00
C PRO A 151 20.37 -3.45 1.76
N ASP A 152 21.10 -2.59 2.48
CA ASP A 152 22.27 -3.00 3.27
C ASP A 152 21.93 -3.97 4.43
N GLN A 153 20.68 -4.01 4.86
CA GLN A 153 20.20 -4.92 5.91
C GLN A 153 18.74 -5.34 5.68
N PRO A 154 18.35 -6.59 6.06
CA PRO A 154 16.95 -6.96 6.12
C PRO A 154 16.21 -6.06 7.11
N LEU A 155 14.93 -5.77 6.82
CA LEU A 155 14.06 -5.05 7.75
C LEU A 155 13.94 -5.88 9.04
N PRO A 156 13.94 -5.23 10.22
CA PRO A 156 13.62 -5.91 11.45
C PRO A 156 12.17 -6.44 11.41
N ASP A 157 11.98 -7.65 11.91
CA ASP A 157 10.68 -8.31 12.09
C ASP A 157 9.75 -7.51 13.02
#